data_0cc18791e1fb51c518e736cb2e175c31
#
_entry.id   0cc18791e1fb51c518e736cb2e175c31
#
_cell.length_a   1.000
_cell.length_b   1.000
_cell.length_c   1.000
_cell.angle_alpha   90.00
_cell.angle_beta   90.00
_cell.angle_gamma   90.00
#
_symmetry.space_group_name_H-M   'P 1'
#
loop_
_entity.id
_entity.type
_entity.pdbx_description
1 polymer ?
#
loop_
_entity_poly.entity_id
_entity_poly.type
_entity_poly.pdbx_seq_one_letter_code
_entity_poly.pdbx_strand_id
1 'polypeptide(L)'
;MEQQRFSNWGVGYKQLNKDNSSFGLKNVLVDENRNLTNPQKELLLWHHKLGISMHHIQRLMKVANVVEPSGRKSVKDKVIVPKYNSAATCDIPKCGSCEQAKANQRKSKQTKTKAIKDAEGAITRDKYQTGDFVSMDQYVVKNPGRLPTGYGRESDTNMYHGGTLFRDAASKYIYVRNQVSLGAGETVAAKREFEEWLYEEARVAVKHYHSDNGVFNAETFTESCDEDGQTQSFSGVGAQHQNGEAERAIMTVVSMAREFMIHAAISWGEDGSDDLSLWPFALDHAAWLYNRVPQQNSGLTPLEMVSSCKSDHKDLMRTHVWGCPCYVLDPKLQNNKKLPKWNRRARLGQFVGFSRQHSSTVALVRNLHTGYISPQYHVVFGDRFETVFSRGKSEEQMNKTCQIVFDDERENYVEEEYGSDGVLIYEPPPLDEVWLSESVP
;
A
#
# COMPACT_ATOMS: atom_id res chain seq x y z
N MET A 1 9.92 -36.15 9.28
CA MET A 1 9.06 -35.95 8.10
C MET A 1 8.81 -34.46 7.74
N GLU A 2 9.12 -33.52 8.61
CA GLU A 2 8.98 -32.08 8.33
C GLU A 2 10.12 -31.50 7.48
N GLN A 3 11.34 -31.96 7.65
CA GLN A 3 12.48 -31.46 6.85
C GLN A 3 12.40 -31.78 5.35
N GLN A 4 11.66 -32.82 4.94
CA GLN A 4 11.49 -33.14 3.52
C GLN A 4 10.45 -32.26 2.80
N ARG A 5 9.52 -31.61 3.53
CA ARG A 5 8.53 -30.72 2.91
C ARG A 5 9.09 -29.36 2.56
N PHE A 6 10.08 -28.87 3.29
CA PHE A 6 10.79 -27.63 2.97
C PHE A 6 11.77 -27.78 1.81
N SER A 7 12.30 -29.01 1.56
CA SER A 7 13.25 -29.26 0.47
C SER A 7 12.62 -29.11 -0.92
N ASN A 8 11.33 -29.36 -1.08
CA ASN A 8 10.66 -29.23 -2.38
C ASN A 8 10.38 -27.77 -2.81
N TRP A 9 10.33 -26.85 -1.87
CA TRP A 9 10.30 -25.40 -2.18
C TRP A 9 11.70 -24.90 -2.56
N GLY A 10 12.76 -25.45 -1.97
CA GLY A 10 14.14 -25.14 -2.28
C GLY A 10 14.62 -25.68 -3.63
N VAL A 11 14.00 -26.72 -4.18
CA VAL A 11 14.46 -27.34 -5.44
C VAL A 11 14.20 -26.43 -6.65
N GLY A 12 13.06 -25.75 -6.71
CA GLY A 12 12.80 -24.74 -7.74
C GLY A 12 13.76 -23.55 -7.65
N TYR A 13 14.05 -23.13 -6.46
CA TYR A 13 15.01 -22.03 -6.17
C TYR A 13 16.46 -22.45 -6.46
N LYS A 14 16.86 -23.67 -6.07
CA LYS A 14 18.22 -24.19 -6.34
C LYS A 14 18.49 -24.46 -7.82
N GLN A 15 17.50 -24.91 -8.57
CA GLN A 15 17.64 -25.08 -10.03
C GLN A 15 17.78 -23.73 -10.74
N LEU A 16 17.07 -22.74 -10.28
CA LEU A 16 17.16 -21.38 -10.81
C LEU A 16 18.50 -20.70 -10.47
N ASN A 17 19.14 -21.07 -9.38
CA ASN A 17 20.44 -20.52 -8.95
C ASN A 17 21.66 -21.23 -9.58
N LYS A 18 21.50 -22.37 -10.21
CA LYS A 18 22.64 -23.13 -10.77
C LYS A 18 23.28 -22.45 -11.98
N ASP A 19 22.53 -21.66 -12.72
CA ASP A 19 23.00 -21.11 -13.99
C ASP A 19 23.43 -19.63 -13.90
N ASN A 20 23.29 -18.99 -12.74
CA ASN A 20 23.68 -17.59 -12.59
C ASN A 20 23.88 -17.21 -11.11
N SER A 21 25.12 -17.00 -10.70
CA SER A 21 25.50 -16.65 -9.31
C SER A 21 24.95 -15.30 -8.81
N SER A 22 24.39 -14.48 -9.69
CA SER A 22 23.76 -13.19 -9.38
C SER A 22 22.25 -13.28 -9.27
N PHE A 23 21.70 -14.49 -9.11
CA PHE A 23 20.30 -14.73 -9.19
C PHE A 23 19.56 -14.43 -7.89
N GLY A 24 18.89 -13.34 -7.83
CA GLY A 24 17.97 -12.99 -6.77
C GLY A 24 16.59 -12.61 -7.33
N LEU A 25 15.62 -12.38 -6.48
CA LEU A 25 14.30 -11.86 -6.83
C LEU A 25 14.35 -10.60 -7.73
N LYS A 26 15.41 -9.85 -7.64
CA LYS A 26 15.85 -8.78 -8.52
C LYS A 26 15.68 -9.13 -9.98
N ASN A 27 16.08 -10.31 -10.34
CA ASN A 27 16.17 -10.74 -11.72
C ASN A 27 14.82 -10.89 -12.39
N VAL A 28 13.73 -10.95 -11.63
CA VAL A 28 12.37 -10.93 -12.17
C VAL A 28 12.01 -9.57 -12.74
N LEU A 29 12.72 -8.52 -12.33
CA LEU A 29 12.49 -7.12 -12.73
C LEU A 29 13.43 -6.64 -13.83
N VAL A 30 14.54 -7.33 -14.07
CA VAL A 30 15.59 -6.92 -15.01
C VAL A 30 15.35 -7.58 -16.37
N ASP A 31 15.43 -6.74 -17.40
CA ASP A 31 15.22 -7.16 -18.78
C ASP A 31 16.18 -8.28 -19.25
N GLU A 32 17.37 -8.33 -18.71
CA GLU A 32 18.43 -9.29 -19.06
C GLU A 32 18.19 -10.69 -18.51
N ASN A 33 17.19 -10.85 -17.62
CA ASN A 33 17.03 -12.08 -16.92
C ASN A 33 15.78 -12.83 -17.32
N ARG A 34 16.02 -14.07 -17.72
CA ARG A 34 15.01 -15.08 -17.91
C ARG A 34 14.13 -14.89 -19.06
N ASN A 35 14.31 -15.19 -20.10
CA ASN A 35 13.34 -15.48 -21.18
C ASN A 35 11.93 -14.89 -21.03
N LEU A 36 11.76 -13.87 -20.14
CA LEU A 36 10.52 -13.11 -20.05
C LEU A 36 10.35 -12.27 -21.30
N THR A 37 9.24 -12.45 -21.95
CA THR A 37 8.87 -11.62 -23.10
C THR A 37 8.55 -10.20 -22.67
N ASN A 38 8.66 -9.24 -23.58
CA ASN A 38 8.33 -7.83 -23.27
C ASN A 38 6.88 -7.65 -22.74
N PRO A 39 5.86 -8.37 -23.25
CA PRO A 39 4.53 -8.35 -22.65
C PRO A 39 4.49 -8.83 -21.20
N GLN A 40 5.24 -9.87 -20.86
CA GLN A 40 5.31 -10.37 -19.48
C GLN A 40 6.01 -9.39 -18.55
N LYS A 41 7.07 -8.74 -19.03
CA LYS A 41 7.77 -7.66 -18.28
C LYS A 41 6.85 -6.46 -18.04
N GLU A 42 6.06 -6.08 -19.03
CA GLU A 42 5.07 -5.02 -18.88
C GLU A 42 3.98 -5.40 -17.87
N LEU A 43 3.44 -6.62 -17.95
CA LEU A 43 2.44 -7.12 -17.03
C LEU A 43 2.96 -7.13 -15.58
N LEU A 44 4.22 -7.55 -15.39
CA LEU A 44 4.88 -7.55 -14.09
C LEU A 44 5.08 -6.11 -13.56
N LEU A 45 5.48 -5.17 -14.41
CA LEU A 45 5.61 -3.77 -14.04
C LEU A 45 4.28 -3.17 -13.57
N TRP A 46 3.19 -3.43 -14.27
CA TRP A 46 1.85 -3.02 -13.84
C TRP A 46 1.44 -3.66 -12.51
N HIS A 47 1.83 -4.92 -12.30
CA HIS A 47 1.60 -5.58 -11.03
C HIS A 47 2.30 -4.87 -9.87
N HIS A 48 3.56 -4.49 -10.03
CA HIS A 48 4.29 -3.74 -9.00
C HIS A 48 3.77 -2.31 -8.80
N LYS A 49 3.21 -1.69 -9.84
CA LYS A 49 2.57 -0.38 -9.73
C LYS A 49 1.27 -0.43 -8.93
N LEU A 50 0.47 -1.47 -9.12
CA LEU A 50 -0.90 -1.53 -8.62
C LEU A 50 -1.10 -2.45 -7.40
N GLY A 51 -0.16 -3.38 -7.12
CA GLY A 51 -0.27 -4.36 -6.03
C GLY A 51 -1.42 -5.36 -6.17
N ILE A 52 -2.04 -5.46 -7.35
CA ILE A 52 -3.17 -6.37 -7.62
C ILE A 52 -2.74 -7.57 -8.46
N SER A 53 -3.57 -8.61 -8.50
CA SER A 53 -3.24 -9.82 -9.26
C SER A 53 -3.08 -9.53 -10.75
N MET A 54 -2.12 -10.20 -11.39
CA MET A 54 -1.85 -10.04 -12.82
C MET A 54 -3.04 -10.43 -13.69
N HIS A 55 -3.86 -11.40 -13.27
CA HIS A 55 -5.13 -11.72 -13.94
C HIS A 55 -6.10 -10.54 -13.93
N HIS A 56 -6.14 -9.78 -12.83
CA HIS A 56 -6.97 -8.58 -12.75
C HIS A 56 -6.44 -7.49 -13.69
N ILE A 57 -5.12 -7.29 -13.73
CA ILE A 57 -4.47 -6.34 -14.65
C ILE A 57 -4.78 -6.70 -16.10
N GLN A 58 -4.66 -7.98 -16.49
CA GLN A 58 -5.01 -8.43 -17.83
C GLN A 58 -6.47 -8.11 -18.19
N ARG A 59 -7.40 -8.18 -17.23
CA ARG A 59 -8.80 -7.75 -17.47
C ARG A 59 -8.92 -6.26 -17.67
N LEU A 60 -8.21 -5.45 -16.90
CA LEU A 60 -8.20 -3.99 -17.05
C LEU A 60 -7.56 -3.55 -18.39
N MET A 61 -6.73 -4.39 -19.00
CA MET A 61 -6.14 -4.17 -20.32
C MET A 61 -7.07 -4.57 -21.48
N LYS A 62 -8.18 -5.24 -21.20
CA LYS A 62 -9.14 -5.69 -22.23
C LYS A 62 -10.30 -4.70 -22.32
N VAL A 63 -10.84 -4.58 -23.54
CA VAL A 63 -12.12 -3.90 -23.77
C VAL A 63 -13.22 -4.74 -23.15
N ALA A 64 -14.05 -4.18 -22.30
CA ALA A 64 -15.17 -4.89 -21.69
C ALA A 64 -16.48 -4.55 -22.41
N ASN A 65 -17.18 -5.57 -22.90
CA ASN A 65 -18.57 -5.41 -23.30
C ASN A 65 -19.45 -5.40 -22.05
N VAL A 66 -20.07 -4.30 -21.75
CA VAL A 66 -20.99 -4.15 -20.60
C VAL A 66 -22.40 -4.03 -21.11
N VAL A 67 -23.30 -4.79 -20.53
CA VAL A 67 -24.74 -4.63 -20.75
C VAL A 67 -25.22 -3.66 -19.65
N GLU A 68 -25.63 -2.47 -20.06
CA GLU A 68 -26.21 -1.50 -19.13
C GLU A 68 -27.58 -1.99 -18.61
N PRO A 69 -28.02 -1.49 -17.45
CA PRO A 69 -29.35 -1.82 -16.92
C PRO A 69 -30.50 -1.53 -17.92
N SER A 70 -30.26 -0.64 -18.86
CA SER A 70 -31.16 -0.31 -19.98
C SER A 70 -31.20 -1.38 -21.11
N GLY A 71 -30.42 -2.46 -20.99
CA GLY A 71 -30.28 -3.48 -22.03
C GLY A 71 -29.38 -3.05 -23.20
N ARG A 72 -28.83 -1.83 -23.21
CA ARG A 72 -27.87 -1.38 -24.21
C ARG A 72 -26.51 -2.03 -23.98
N LYS A 73 -25.92 -2.56 -25.03
CA LYS A 73 -24.54 -3.01 -25.01
C LYS A 73 -23.65 -1.78 -25.18
N SER A 74 -22.91 -1.42 -24.13
CA SER A 74 -21.85 -0.43 -24.19
C SER A 74 -20.50 -1.11 -24.21
N VAL A 75 -19.53 -0.49 -24.89
CA VAL A 75 -18.13 -0.92 -24.89
C VAL A 75 -17.41 -0.01 -23.89
N LYS A 76 -16.96 -0.59 -22.77
CA LYS A 76 -16.07 0.13 -21.86
C LYS A 76 -14.66 0.13 -22.45
N ASP A 77 -14.06 1.31 -22.50
CA ASP A 77 -12.67 1.47 -22.88
C ASP A 77 -11.74 0.71 -21.92
N LYS A 78 -10.55 0.43 -22.41
CA LYS A 78 -9.49 -0.15 -21.58
C LYS A 78 -9.16 0.80 -20.44
N VAL A 79 -9.13 0.30 -19.22
CA VAL A 79 -8.65 1.06 -18.06
C VAL A 79 -7.13 1.24 -18.14
N ILE A 80 -6.42 0.18 -18.53
CA ILE A 80 -4.97 0.20 -18.77
C ILE A 80 -4.72 0.02 -20.26
N VAL A 81 -4.03 0.98 -20.87
CA VAL A 81 -3.59 0.88 -22.27
C VAL A 81 -2.17 0.29 -22.27
N PRO A 82 -2.01 -1.00 -22.61
CA PRO A 82 -0.69 -1.62 -22.60
C PRO A 82 0.14 -1.14 -23.81
N LYS A 83 1.45 -1.04 -23.62
CA LYS A 83 2.40 -0.81 -24.71
C LYS A 83 2.42 -2.00 -25.70
N TYR A 84 2.35 -3.21 -25.13
CA TYR A 84 2.27 -4.45 -25.89
C TYR A 84 0.87 -5.07 -25.73
N ASN A 85 0.06 -5.09 -26.77
CA ASN A 85 -1.31 -5.62 -26.69
C ASN A 85 -1.38 -7.07 -26.19
N SER A 86 -0.35 -7.86 -26.45
CA SER A 86 -0.23 -9.25 -25.94
C SER A 86 -0.03 -9.34 -24.43
N ALA A 87 0.27 -8.25 -23.71
CA ALA A 87 0.31 -8.25 -22.24
C ALA A 87 -1.04 -8.64 -21.63
N ALA A 88 -2.15 -8.33 -22.31
CA ALA A 88 -3.49 -8.71 -21.87
C ALA A 88 -3.78 -10.21 -21.92
N THR A 89 -2.93 -11.02 -22.59
CA THR A 89 -3.17 -12.45 -22.84
C THR A 89 -1.94 -13.33 -22.65
N CYS A 90 -0.78 -12.75 -22.35
CA CYS A 90 0.45 -13.52 -22.15
C CYS A 90 0.36 -14.38 -20.87
N ASP A 91 1.20 -15.42 -20.81
CA ASP A 91 1.38 -16.21 -19.60
C ASP A 91 1.84 -15.34 -18.43
N ILE A 92 1.32 -15.64 -17.26
CA ILE A 92 1.56 -14.85 -16.06
C ILE A 92 2.94 -15.17 -15.49
N PRO A 93 3.85 -14.18 -15.38
CA PRO A 93 5.12 -14.38 -14.70
C PRO A 93 4.94 -14.53 -13.19
N LYS A 94 5.91 -15.14 -12.51
CA LYS A 94 5.95 -15.19 -11.05
C LYS A 94 6.52 -13.90 -10.47
N CYS A 95 5.92 -13.42 -9.38
CA CYS A 95 6.41 -12.28 -8.63
C CYS A 95 7.02 -12.74 -7.31
N GLY A 96 8.33 -12.52 -7.11
CA GLY A 96 9.01 -12.93 -5.89
C GLY A 96 8.53 -12.22 -4.64
N SER A 97 8.26 -10.92 -4.70
CA SER A 97 7.71 -10.17 -3.56
C SER A 97 6.32 -10.67 -3.15
N CYS A 98 5.46 -11.06 -4.11
CA CYS A 98 4.18 -11.67 -3.80
C CYS A 98 4.30 -13.04 -3.13
N GLU A 99 5.21 -13.90 -3.60
CA GLU A 99 5.43 -15.22 -2.99
C GLU A 99 5.82 -15.08 -1.51
N GLN A 100 6.56 -14.05 -1.17
CA GLN A 100 6.95 -13.75 0.20
C GLN A 100 5.86 -13.02 0.99
N ALA A 101 5.23 -12.00 0.42
CA ALA A 101 4.25 -11.16 1.10
C ALA A 101 2.93 -11.88 1.40
N LYS A 102 2.52 -12.81 0.52
CA LYS A 102 1.20 -13.44 0.54
C LYS A 102 1.23 -14.92 0.94
N ALA A 103 2.35 -15.41 1.46
CA ALA A 103 2.43 -16.77 1.98
C ALA A 103 1.49 -16.94 3.19
N ASN A 104 0.56 -17.86 3.09
CA ASN A 104 -0.41 -18.16 4.13
C ASN A 104 -0.37 -19.63 4.52
N GLN A 105 -0.66 -19.92 5.77
CA GLN A 105 -0.83 -21.29 6.25
C GLN A 105 -1.95 -21.99 5.45
N ARG A 106 -1.67 -23.13 4.88
CA ARG A 106 -2.70 -23.92 4.20
C ARG A 106 -3.68 -24.48 5.23
N LYS A 107 -4.93 -24.08 5.15
CA LYS A 107 -6.01 -24.70 5.94
C LYS A 107 -6.12 -26.17 5.52
N SER A 108 -6.18 -27.06 6.51
CA SER A 108 -6.57 -28.46 6.28
C SER A 108 -7.95 -28.48 5.60
N LYS A 109 -8.16 -29.39 4.65
CA LYS A 109 -9.33 -29.49 3.77
C LYS A 109 -10.62 -29.00 4.45
N GLN A 110 -11.06 -27.79 4.13
CA GLN A 110 -12.41 -27.39 4.45
C GLN A 110 -13.34 -28.15 3.50
N THR A 111 -14.32 -28.82 4.09
CA THR A 111 -15.47 -29.30 3.36
C THR A 111 -16.05 -28.11 2.59
N LYS A 112 -16.18 -28.23 1.27
CA LYS A 112 -16.80 -27.17 0.46
C LYS A 112 -18.20 -26.98 1.00
N THR A 113 -18.43 -25.94 1.81
CA THR A 113 -19.77 -25.47 2.09
C THR A 113 -20.39 -25.06 0.76
N LYS A 114 -21.44 -25.76 0.34
CA LYS A 114 -22.24 -25.31 -0.80
C LYS A 114 -22.67 -23.88 -0.49
N ALA A 115 -22.40 -22.97 -1.43
CA ALA A 115 -22.97 -21.63 -1.35
C ALA A 115 -24.47 -21.79 -1.10
N ILE A 116 -24.96 -21.27 0.01
CA ILE A 116 -26.38 -21.19 0.27
C ILE A 116 -26.88 -20.23 -0.80
N LYS A 117 -27.67 -20.74 -1.74
CA LYS A 117 -28.42 -19.90 -2.68
C LYS A 117 -29.28 -18.97 -1.81
N ASP A 118 -29.22 -17.66 -2.11
CA ASP A 118 -29.98 -16.66 -1.39
C ASP A 118 -31.43 -17.15 -1.24
N ALA A 119 -31.84 -17.35 0.02
CA ALA A 119 -33.23 -17.66 0.31
C ALA A 119 -34.03 -16.41 0.00
N GLU A 120 -35.20 -16.56 -0.64
CA GLU A 120 -36.14 -15.48 -0.82
C GLU A 120 -36.41 -14.80 0.53
N GLY A 121 -36.08 -13.48 0.62
CA GLY A 121 -36.21 -12.73 1.88
C GLY A 121 -34.91 -12.54 2.68
N ALA A 122 -33.79 -13.08 2.25
CA ALA A 122 -32.50 -12.76 2.88
C ALA A 122 -32.19 -11.27 2.73
N ILE A 123 -31.78 -10.62 3.83
CA ILE A 123 -31.29 -9.25 3.80
C ILE A 123 -29.93 -9.30 3.10
N THR A 124 -29.89 -8.98 1.82
CA THR A 124 -28.66 -8.92 1.06
C THR A 124 -27.98 -7.57 1.31
N ARG A 125 -26.65 -7.59 1.52
CA ARG A 125 -25.84 -6.37 1.67
C ARG A 125 -25.88 -5.47 0.44
N ASP A 126 -26.33 -5.97 -0.69
CA ASP A 126 -26.49 -5.22 -1.94
C ASP A 126 -27.58 -4.12 -1.86
N LYS A 127 -28.30 -4.03 -0.74
CA LYS A 127 -29.33 -3.01 -0.49
C LYS A 127 -28.79 -1.77 0.25
N TYR A 128 -27.58 -1.81 0.78
CA TYR A 128 -27.00 -0.64 1.45
C TYR A 128 -26.61 0.43 0.44
N GLN A 129 -26.89 1.67 0.81
CA GLN A 129 -26.31 2.86 0.18
C GLN A 129 -25.01 3.24 0.91
N THR A 130 -24.18 4.04 0.25
CA THR A 130 -22.97 4.59 0.88
C THR A 130 -23.32 5.31 2.18
N GLY A 131 -22.60 5.00 3.26
CA GLY A 131 -22.83 5.54 4.59
C GLY A 131 -23.88 4.81 5.44
N ASP A 132 -24.70 3.92 4.87
CA ASP A 132 -25.69 3.20 5.66
C ASP A 132 -25.07 2.25 6.68
N PHE A 133 -23.95 1.63 6.33
CA PHE A 133 -23.28 0.64 7.18
C PHE A 133 -21.78 0.67 6.95
N VAL A 134 -21.02 0.98 7.99
CA VAL A 134 -19.56 1.03 7.99
C VAL A 134 -19.00 0.02 8.98
N SER A 135 -18.22 -0.93 8.48
CA SER A 135 -17.44 -1.83 9.34
C SER A 135 -16.11 -1.19 9.68
N MET A 136 -15.70 -1.26 10.93
CA MET A 136 -14.42 -0.70 11.39
C MET A 136 -13.65 -1.69 12.26
N ASP A 137 -12.34 -1.57 12.24
CA ASP A 137 -11.43 -2.38 13.04
C ASP A 137 -10.10 -1.67 13.22
N GLN A 138 -9.37 -2.02 14.27
CA GLN A 138 -8.02 -1.52 14.52
C GLN A 138 -6.96 -2.51 14.06
N TYR A 139 -5.87 -1.98 13.53
CA TYR A 139 -4.64 -2.73 13.28
C TYR A 139 -3.53 -2.20 14.18
N VAL A 140 -2.71 -3.12 14.67
CA VAL A 140 -1.56 -2.84 15.55
C VAL A 140 -0.28 -3.21 14.81
N VAL A 141 0.74 -2.38 14.92
CA VAL A 141 2.05 -2.62 14.32
C VAL A 141 3.11 -2.50 15.40
N LYS A 142 3.95 -3.52 15.55
CA LYS A 142 5.03 -3.55 16.56
C LYS A 142 6.10 -2.50 16.25
N ASN A 143 6.47 -2.37 14.98
CA ASN A 143 7.49 -1.42 14.55
C ASN A 143 6.88 -0.02 14.42
N PRO A 144 7.40 0.99 15.15
CA PRO A 144 6.90 2.36 15.03
C PRO A 144 6.99 2.89 13.61
N GLY A 145 5.95 3.62 13.18
CA GLY A 145 5.83 4.20 11.85
C GLY A 145 6.04 5.70 11.83
N ARG A 146 6.72 6.22 10.81
CA ARG A 146 6.97 7.67 10.67
C ARG A 146 5.69 8.45 10.43
N LEU A 147 5.60 9.64 11.06
CA LEU A 147 4.58 10.62 10.73
C LEU A 147 4.90 11.33 9.40
N PRO A 148 3.87 11.84 8.69
CA PRO A 148 4.08 12.59 7.43
C PRO A 148 4.88 13.89 7.62
N THR A 149 4.83 14.47 8.82
CA THR A 149 5.45 15.76 9.17
C THR A 149 6.74 15.61 9.97
N GLY A 150 7.25 14.39 10.11
CA GLY A 150 8.42 14.11 10.93
C GLY A 150 9.70 14.67 10.34
N TYR A 151 10.45 15.37 11.17
CA TYR A 151 11.74 15.97 10.84
C TYR A 151 12.91 14.97 10.98
N GLY A 152 12.76 13.73 10.50
CA GLY A 152 13.85 12.74 10.41
C GLY A 152 14.27 12.09 11.72
N ARG A 153 14.13 12.75 12.86
CA ARG A 153 14.28 12.18 14.20
C ARG A 153 12.97 12.36 14.96
N GLU A 154 12.24 11.28 15.07
CA GLU A 154 11.06 11.27 15.91
C GLU A 154 11.41 10.46 17.17
N SER A 155 11.02 10.97 18.34
CA SER A 155 11.06 10.16 19.55
C SER A 155 10.04 9.03 19.42
N ASP A 156 10.30 7.87 20.02
CA ASP A 156 9.38 6.73 20.05
C ASP A 156 7.96 7.11 20.52
N THR A 157 7.85 8.20 21.26
CA THR A 157 6.57 8.74 21.77
C THR A 157 5.75 9.48 20.71
N ASN A 158 6.30 9.73 19.52
CA ASN A 158 5.65 10.49 18.45
C ASN A 158 5.70 9.74 17.11
N MET A 159 5.49 8.43 17.15
CA MET A 159 5.47 7.53 16.00
C MET A 159 4.11 6.84 15.92
N TYR A 160 3.72 6.39 14.74
CA TYR A 160 2.52 5.58 14.58
C TYR A 160 2.74 4.14 15.09
N HIS A 161 1.80 3.64 15.88
CA HIS A 161 1.79 2.27 16.41
C HIS A 161 0.68 1.39 15.83
N GLY A 162 -0.13 1.93 14.95
CA GLY A 162 -1.25 1.25 14.32
C GLY A 162 -2.22 2.24 13.72
N GLY A 163 -3.50 1.90 13.73
CA GLY A 163 -4.54 2.79 13.26
C GLY A 163 -5.91 2.15 13.18
N THR A 164 -6.87 2.90 12.68
CA THR A 164 -8.24 2.45 12.45
C THR A 164 -8.53 2.40 10.95
N LEU A 165 -9.18 1.32 10.52
CA LEU A 165 -9.66 1.15 9.17
C LEU A 165 -11.19 1.19 9.20
N PHE A 166 -11.77 2.00 8.32
CA PHE A 166 -13.21 2.09 8.07
C PHE A 166 -13.48 1.54 6.67
N ARG A 167 -14.53 0.72 6.56
CA ARG A 167 -14.96 0.15 5.29
C ARG A 167 -16.45 0.31 5.09
N ASP A 168 -16.84 1.09 4.12
CA ASP A 168 -18.23 1.23 3.72
C ASP A 168 -18.75 -0.05 3.05
N ALA A 169 -19.92 -0.53 3.48
CA ALA A 169 -20.48 -1.80 3.02
C ALA A 169 -20.98 -1.75 1.57
N ALA A 170 -21.47 -0.61 1.11
CA ALA A 170 -22.01 -0.44 -0.24
C ALA A 170 -20.90 -0.25 -1.26
N SER A 171 -20.10 0.79 -1.11
CA SER A 171 -19.05 1.18 -2.06
C SER A 171 -17.78 0.31 -1.97
N LYS A 172 -17.60 -0.40 -0.84
CA LYS A 172 -16.35 -1.10 -0.48
C LYS A 172 -15.16 -0.15 -0.30
N TYR A 173 -15.40 1.15 -0.20
CA TYR A 173 -14.37 2.13 0.06
C TYR A 173 -13.67 1.85 1.38
N ILE A 174 -12.35 2.00 1.40
CA ILE A 174 -11.52 1.80 2.58
C ILE A 174 -10.88 3.13 2.94
N TYR A 175 -11.14 3.59 4.16
CA TYR A 175 -10.43 4.72 4.76
C TYR A 175 -9.52 4.21 5.85
N VAL A 176 -8.25 4.62 5.80
CA VAL A 176 -7.22 4.24 6.78
C VAL A 176 -6.74 5.49 7.49
N ARG A 177 -6.69 5.45 8.82
CA ARG A 177 -6.12 6.50 9.66
C ARG A 177 -5.05 5.89 10.56
N ASN A 178 -3.78 6.21 10.28
CA ASN A 178 -2.68 5.84 11.14
C ASN A 178 -2.72 6.64 12.45
N GLN A 179 -2.41 6.03 13.58
CA GLN A 179 -2.57 6.61 14.93
C GLN A 179 -1.29 6.42 15.77
N VAL A 180 -0.97 7.42 16.55
CA VAL A 180 0.11 7.37 17.55
C VAL A 180 -0.37 6.59 18.77
N SER A 181 -1.60 6.80 19.18
CA SER A 181 -2.26 6.03 20.24
C SER A 181 -3.51 5.33 19.71
N LEU A 182 -3.72 4.08 20.11
CA LEU A 182 -4.93 3.34 19.78
C LEU A 182 -6.05 3.54 20.81
N GLY A 183 -5.93 4.54 21.66
CA GLY A 183 -6.95 4.90 22.65
C GLY A 183 -8.19 5.53 22.01
N ALA A 184 -9.26 5.61 22.82
CA ALA A 184 -10.57 6.07 22.38
C ALA A 184 -10.55 7.50 21.79
N GLY A 185 -9.76 8.42 22.36
CA GLY A 185 -9.69 9.80 21.88
C GLY A 185 -9.17 9.93 20.45
N GLU A 186 -8.07 9.25 20.10
CA GLU A 186 -7.58 9.24 18.71
C GLU A 186 -8.50 8.45 17.77
N THR A 187 -9.20 7.44 18.28
CA THR A 187 -10.17 6.67 17.50
C THR A 187 -11.40 7.53 17.14
N VAL A 188 -11.87 8.37 18.06
CA VAL A 188 -12.93 9.38 17.78
C VAL A 188 -12.42 10.41 16.78
N ALA A 189 -11.18 10.87 16.90
CA ALA A 189 -10.59 11.77 15.90
C ALA A 189 -10.54 11.12 14.51
N ALA A 190 -10.16 9.84 14.42
CA ALA A 190 -10.16 9.09 13.18
C ALA A 190 -11.57 8.94 12.57
N LYS A 191 -12.60 8.71 13.42
CA LYS A 191 -14.01 8.70 13.01
C LYS A 191 -14.41 10.03 12.37
N ARG A 192 -14.13 11.14 13.05
CA ARG A 192 -14.47 12.49 12.58
C ARG A 192 -13.79 12.84 11.26
N GLU A 193 -12.51 12.52 11.10
CA GLU A 193 -11.79 12.73 9.84
C GLU A 193 -12.38 11.88 8.69
N PHE A 194 -12.78 10.64 8.96
CA PHE A 194 -13.44 9.80 7.96
C PHE A 194 -14.81 10.37 7.55
N GLU A 195 -15.61 10.83 8.49
CA GLU A 195 -16.93 11.42 8.25
C GLU A 195 -16.85 12.74 7.51
N GLU A 196 -15.89 13.61 7.88
CA GLU A 196 -15.61 14.85 7.18
C GLU A 196 -15.25 14.57 5.72
N TRP A 197 -14.32 13.64 5.49
CA TRP A 197 -13.94 13.22 4.14
C TRP A 197 -15.15 12.68 3.36
N LEU A 198 -15.97 11.81 3.95
CA LEU A 198 -17.14 11.22 3.30
C LEU A 198 -18.20 12.28 2.96
N TYR A 199 -18.38 13.24 3.85
CA TYR A 199 -19.29 14.36 3.62
C TYR A 199 -18.79 15.31 2.54
N GLU A 200 -17.48 15.61 2.52
CA GLU A 200 -16.88 16.46 1.49
C GLU A 200 -16.97 15.82 0.10
N GLU A 201 -16.65 14.54 0.00
CA GLU A 201 -16.59 13.82 -1.29
C GLU A 201 -17.99 13.46 -1.83
N ALA A 202 -18.90 13.02 -0.95
CA ALA A 202 -20.17 12.42 -1.37
C ALA A 202 -21.41 13.10 -0.79
N ARG A 203 -21.28 14.05 0.13
CA ARG A 203 -22.40 14.63 0.91
C ARG A 203 -23.23 13.60 1.65
N VAL A 204 -22.58 12.55 2.15
CA VAL A 204 -23.17 11.43 2.86
C VAL A 204 -22.71 11.43 4.31
N ALA A 205 -23.64 11.17 5.23
CA ALA A 205 -23.37 10.92 6.64
C ALA A 205 -23.41 9.43 6.93
N VAL A 206 -22.59 8.96 7.88
CA VAL A 206 -22.62 7.59 8.36
C VAL A 206 -23.81 7.40 9.29
N LYS A 207 -24.55 6.29 9.10
CA LYS A 207 -25.73 5.96 9.92
C LYS A 207 -25.46 4.86 10.94
N HIS A 208 -24.60 3.92 10.60
CA HIS A 208 -24.33 2.75 11.44
C HIS A 208 -22.89 2.32 11.38
N TYR A 209 -22.31 2.06 12.55
CA TYR A 209 -21.00 1.45 12.71
C TYR A 209 -21.07 0.02 13.23
N HIS A 210 -20.25 -0.85 12.68
CA HIS A 210 -20.08 -2.22 13.14
C HIS A 210 -18.61 -2.52 13.45
N SER A 211 -18.32 -3.03 14.64
CA SER A 211 -16.95 -3.31 15.10
C SER A 211 -16.89 -4.51 16.04
N ASP A 212 -15.72 -4.80 16.56
CA ASP A 212 -15.53 -5.62 17.74
C ASP A 212 -15.84 -4.83 19.04
N ASN A 213 -15.80 -5.54 20.18
CA ASN A 213 -16.08 -4.95 21.50
C ASN A 213 -14.89 -4.20 22.12
N GLY A 214 -13.84 -3.88 21.37
CA GLY A 214 -12.63 -3.26 21.88
C GLY A 214 -12.83 -1.78 22.25
N VAL A 215 -11.92 -0.93 21.77
CA VAL A 215 -11.93 0.51 22.01
C VAL A 215 -13.19 1.22 21.49
N PHE A 216 -13.91 0.61 20.56
CA PHE A 216 -15.14 1.14 19.98
C PHE A 216 -16.35 1.07 20.92
N ASN A 217 -16.26 0.30 22.01
CA ASN A 217 -17.26 0.27 23.09
C ASN A 217 -16.90 1.24 24.23
N ALA A 218 -15.88 2.05 24.09
CA ALA A 218 -15.54 3.07 25.08
C ALA A 218 -16.61 4.16 25.11
N GLU A 219 -16.91 4.68 26.31
CA GLU A 219 -17.91 5.72 26.54
C GLU A 219 -17.75 6.92 25.57
N THR A 220 -16.52 7.43 25.45
CA THR A 220 -16.20 8.58 24.57
C THR A 220 -16.50 8.31 23.08
N PHE A 221 -16.37 7.07 22.61
CA PHE A 221 -16.69 6.72 21.22
C PHE A 221 -18.20 6.58 21.06
N THR A 222 -18.89 5.96 22.04
CA THR A 222 -20.34 5.82 22.05
C THR A 222 -21.04 7.17 22.13
N GLU A 223 -20.58 8.06 23.03
CA GLU A 223 -21.08 9.44 23.11
C GLU A 223 -20.94 10.18 21.77
N SER A 224 -19.80 10.04 21.09
CA SER A 224 -19.60 10.66 19.78
C SER A 224 -20.55 10.11 18.70
N CYS A 225 -20.94 8.85 18.79
CA CYS A 225 -21.94 8.29 17.88
C CYS A 225 -23.35 8.79 18.22
N ASP A 226 -23.69 8.89 19.51
CA ASP A 226 -25.00 9.39 19.97
C ASP A 226 -25.20 10.87 19.62
N GLU A 227 -24.15 11.70 19.78
CA GLU A 227 -24.15 13.11 19.37
C GLU A 227 -24.46 13.28 17.87
N ASP A 228 -23.94 12.39 17.02
CA ASP A 228 -24.14 12.41 15.57
C ASP A 228 -25.38 11.64 15.13
N GLY A 229 -26.17 11.08 16.07
CA GLY A 229 -27.39 10.31 15.80
C GLY A 229 -27.14 8.98 15.08
N GLN A 230 -25.96 8.38 15.32
CA GLN A 230 -25.53 7.14 14.70
C GLN A 230 -25.82 5.94 15.60
N THR A 231 -26.02 4.79 14.99
CA THR A 231 -26.20 3.53 15.73
C THR A 231 -24.92 2.68 15.67
N GLN A 232 -24.75 1.84 16.69
CA GLN A 232 -23.63 0.92 16.79
C GLN A 232 -24.12 -0.53 16.92
N SER A 233 -23.32 -1.45 16.40
CA SER A 233 -23.43 -2.88 16.67
C SER A 233 -22.07 -3.51 16.85
N PHE A 234 -21.99 -4.50 17.71
CA PHE A 234 -20.74 -5.18 18.04
C PHE A 234 -20.79 -6.66 17.68
N SER A 235 -19.64 -7.20 17.32
CA SER A 235 -19.48 -8.64 17.18
C SER A 235 -19.67 -9.35 18.53
N GLY A 236 -20.30 -10.52 18.51
CA GLY A 236 -20.48 -11.33 19.73
C GLY A 236 -19.13 -11.76 20.32
N VAL A 237 -19.08 -11.92 21.63
CA VAL A 237 -17.88 -12.41 22.32
C VAL A 237 -17.47 -13.78 21.76
N GLY A 238 -16.23 -13.89 21.28
CA GLY A 238 -15.71 -15.10 20.62
C GLY A 238 -16.18 -15.30 19.18
N ALA A 239 -16.94 -14.36 18.60
CA ALA A 239 -17.45 -14.41 17.23
C ALA A 239 -16.76 -13.40 16.31
N GLN A 240 -15.44 -13.33 16.36
CA GLN A 240 -14.61 -12.41 15.54
C GLN A 240 -14.96 -12.45 14.04
N HIS A 241 -15.38 -13.62 13.52
CA HIS A 241 -15.82 -13.76 12.12
C HIS A 241 -16.98 -12.84 11.73
N GLN A 242 -17.70 -12.26 12.69
CA GLN A 242 -18.79 -11.30 12.42
C GLN A 242 -18.25 -9.95 11.93
N ASN A 243 -17.03 -9.53 12.33
CA ASN A 243 -16.34 -8.36 11.78
C ASN A 243 -15.48 -8.66 10.53
N GLY A 244 -15.70 -9.81 9.89
CA GLY A 244 -14.88 -10.30 8.79
C GLY A 244 -14.81 -9.40 7.55
N GLU A 245 -15.61 -8.33 7.45
CA GLU A 245 -15.50 -7.32 6.39
C GLU A 245 -14.32 -6.38 6.64
N ALA A 246 -14.21 -5.83 7.86
CA ALA A 246 -13.09 -4.95 8.24
C ALA A 246 -11.79 -5.75 8.33
N GLU A 247 -11.79 -6.93 8.96
CA GLU A 247 -10.62 -7.82 9.02
C GLU A 247 -10.05 -8.12 7.63
N ARG A 248 -10.91 -8.50 6.67
CA ARG A 248 -10.48 -8.77 5.29
C ARG A 248 -9.97 -7.52 4.58
N ALA A 249 -10.51 -6.35 4.88
CA ALA A 249 -10.02 -5.10 4.34
C ALA A 249 -8.61 -4.79 4.86
N ILE A 250 -8.38 -4.94 6.18
CA ILE A 250 -7.05 -4.81 6.80
C ILE A 250 -6.08 -5.79 6.13
N MET A 251 -6.40 -7.08 6.08
CA MET A 251 -5.56 -8.08 5.44
C MET A 251 -5.21 -7.72 3.99
N THR A 252 -6.14 -7.15 3.25
CA THR A 252 -5.93 -6.78 1.85
C THR A 252 -4.92 -5.64 1.73
N VAL A 253 -5.15 -4.52 2.43
CA VAL A 253 -4.27 -3.35 2.31
C VAL A 253 -2.91 -3.58 2.95
N VAL A 254 -2.84 -4.32 4.07
CA VAL A 254 -1.58 -4.71 4.71
C VAL A 254 -0.77 -5.64 3.82
N SER A 255 -1.42 -6.61 3.14
CA SER A 255 -0.71 -7.49 2.20
C SER A 255 -0.17 -6.74 0.99
N MET A 256 -0.89 -5.73 0.48
CA MET A 256 -0.41 -4.86 -0.59
C MET A 256 0.76 -4.00 -0.11
N ALA A 257 0.64 -3.37 1.06
CA ALA A 257 1.69 -2.54 1.64
C ALA A 257 2.98 -3.36 1.88
N ARG A 258 2.84 -4.56 2.44
CA ARG A 258 3.96 -5.50 2.63
C ARG A 258 4.63 -5.87 1.32
N GLU A 259 3.86 -6.17 0.26
CA GLU A 259 4.39 -6.43 -1.07
C GLU A 259 5.22 -5.26 -1.59
N PHE A 260 4.73 -4.02 -1.45
CA PHE A 260 5.44 -2.82 -1.89
C PHE A 260 6.76 -2.65 -1.13
N MET A 261 6.74 -2.79 0.18
CA MET A 261 7.94 -2.65 1.02
C MET A 261 8.98 -3.71 0.68
N ILE A 262 8.58 -4.97 0.54
CA ILE A 262 9.47 -6.07 0.15
C ILE A 262 10.06 -5.81 -1.24
N HIS A 263 9.22 -5.42 -2.20
CA HIS A 263 9.67 -5.11 -3.55
C HIS A 263 10.70 -4.00 -3.56
N ALA A 264 10.47 -2.93 -2.83
CA ALA A 264 11.41 -1.83 -2.66
C ALA A 264 12.72 -2.30 -2.02
N ALA A 265 12.63 -3.01 -0.88
CA ALA A 265 13.80 -3.51 -0.15
C ALA A 265 14.69 -4.43 -1.01
N ILE A 266 14.09 -5.29 -1.83
CA ILE A 266 14.82 -6.17 -2.75
C ILE A 266 15.44 -5.38 -3.91
N SER A 267 14.76 -4.35 -4.40
CA SER A 267 15.14 -3.66 -5.63
C SER A 267 16.16 -2.56 -5.43
N TRP A 268 16.28 -1.99 -4.24
CA TRP A 268 17.36 -1.07 -3.91
C TRP A 268 18.69 -1.82 -3.73
N GLY A 269 19.82 -1.15 -4.11
CA GLY A 269 21.17 -1.65 -3.85
C GLY A 269 21.56 -1.52 -2.36
N GLU A 270 22.87 -1.37 -2.09
CA GLU A 270 23.39 -1.22 -0.72
C GLU A 270 22.89 0.05 0.00
N ASP A 271 22.57 1.09 -0.76
CA ASP A 271 21.97 2.34 -0.24
C ASP A 271 20.44 2.19 -0.02
N GLY A 272 19.98 0.95 0.05
CA GLY A 272 18.59 0.60 -0.06
C GLY A 272 17.75 1.02 1.11
N SER A 273 16.49 1.24 0.80
CA SER A 273 15.46 1.56 1.74
C SER A 273 14.77 0.28 2.22
N ASP A 274 15.31 -0.30 3.25
CA ASP A 274 14.70 -1.35 4.07
C ASP A 274 14.07 -0.78 5.36
N ASP A 275 13.84 0.53 5.38
CA ASP A 275 13.30 1.27 6.51
C ASP A 275 11.84 0.86 6.80
N LEU A 276 11.67 0.02 7.80
CA LEU A 276 10.36 -0.46 8.25
C LEU A 276 9.45 0.67 8.72
N SER A 277 10.01 1.77 9.21
CA SER A 277 9.22 2.92 9.68
C SER A 277 8.40 3.59 8.57
N LEU A 278 8.61 3.22 7.31
CA LEU A 278 7.84 3.71 6.15
C LEU A 278 6.51 2.97 5.93
N TRP A 279 6.17 1.98 6.77
CA TRP A 279 4.93 1.22 6.61
C TRP A 279 3.65 2.09 6.54
N PRO A 280 3.52 3.24 7.23
CA PRO A 280 2.32 4.07 7.12
C PRO A 280 2.10 4.59 5.69
N PHE A 281 3.18 5.00 5.03
CA PHE A 281 3.14 5.47 3.65
C PHE A 281 2.81 4.36 2.65
N ALA A 282 3.33 3.15 2.89
CA ALA A 282 3.00 1.99 2.07
C ALA A 282 1.52 1.59 2.23
N LEU A 283 1.00 1.66 3.45
CA LEU A 283 -0.39 1.36 3.76
C LEU A 283 -1.35 2.40 3.15
N ASP A 284 -1.01 3.69 3.29
CA ASP A 284 -1.77 4.78 2.68
C ASP A 284 -1.81 4.66 1.15
N HIS A 285 -0.67 4.31 0.54
CA HIS A 285 -0.60 4.09 -0.90
C HIS A 285 -1.41 2.85 -1.33
N ALA A 286 -1.40 1.78 -0.55
CA ALA A 286 -2.20 0.59 -0.80
C ALA A 286 -3.71 0.90 -0.75
N ALA A 287 -4.16 1.64 0.25
CA ALA A 287 -5.55 2.08 0.36
C ALA A 287 -5.94 3.02 -0.79
N TRP A 288 -5.05 3.95 -1.16
CA TRP A 288 -5.24 4.86 -2.30
C TRP A 288 -5.44 4.10 -3.61
N LEU A 289 -4.61 3.09 -3.88
CA LEU A 289 -4.72 2.23 -5.06
C LEU A 289 -5.99 1.36 -5.01
N TYR A 290 -6.26 0.72 -3.86
CA TYR A 290 -7.45 -0.13 -3.70
C TYR A 290 -8.73 0.63 -4.09
N ASN A 291 -8.84 1.88 -3.63
CA ASN A 291 -10.01 2.70 -3.88
C ASN A 291 -10.15 3.19 -5.34
N ARG A 292 -9.07 3.13 -6.13
CA ARG A 292 -9.04 3.58 -7.53
C ARG A 292 -9.00 2.46 -8.57
N VAL A 293 -8.82 1.22 -8.11
CA VAL A 293 -8.84 0.05 -9.01
C VAL A 293 -10.28 -0.44 -9.20
N PRO A 294 -10.78 -0.54 -10.46
CA PRO A 294 -12.10 -1.09 -10.74
C PRO A 294 -12.25 -2.51 -10.18
N GLN A 295 -13.31 -2.74 -9.43
CA GLN A 295 -13.61 -4.06 -8.87
C GLN A 295 -14.06 -5.05 -9.93
N GLN A 296 -13.77 -6.33 -9.69
CA GLN A 296 -14.02 -7.37 -10.68
C GLN A 296 -15.50 -7.59 -10.97
N ASN A 297 -16.35 -7.42 -9.97
CA ASN A 297 -17.79 -7.73 -10.07
C ASN A 297 -18.59 -6.56 -10.66
N SER A 298 -18.33 -5.34 -10.19
CA SER A 298 -19.05 -4.14 -10.61
C SER A 298 -18.41 -3.42 -11.82
N GLY A 299 -17.11 -3.59 -12.00
CA GLY A 299 -16.33 -2.81 -12.97
C GLY A 299 -16.22 -1.32 -12.60
N LEU A 300 -16.65 -0.94 -11.39
CA LEU A 300 -16.54 0.40 -10.82
C LEU A 300 -15.47 0.39 -9.73
N THR A 301 -14.85 1.53 -9.51
CA THR A 301 -13.94 1.72 -8.39
C THR A 301 -14.74 2.02 -7.10
N PRO A 302 -14.21 1.68 -5.91
CA PRO A 302 -14.83 2.12 -4.66
C PRO A 302 -15.04 3.64 -4.60
N LEU A 303 -14.09 4.42 -5.12
CA LEU A 303 -14.19 5.88 -5.17
C LEU A 303 -15.33 6.36 -6.07
N GLU A 304 -15.52 5.76 -7.26
CA GLU A 304 -16.66 6.07 -8.13
C GLU A 304 -18.00 5.74 -7.47
N MET A 305 -18.04 4.65 -6.69
CA MET A 305 -19.25 4.26 -5.98
C MET A 305 -19.59 5.22 -4.84
N VAL A 306 -18.59 5.76 -4.13
CA VAL A 306 -18.78 6.79 -3.09
C VAL A 306 -19.22 8.11 -3.71
N SER A 307 -18.41 8.64 -4.64
CA SER A 307 -18.64 9.97 -5.20
C SER A 307 -19.77 10.04 -6.22
N SER A 308 -20.28 8.88 -6.67
CA SER A 308 -21.22 8.77 -7.80
C SER A 308 -20.74 9.45 -9.09
N CYS A 309 -19.43 9.70 -9.18
CA CYS A 309 -18.77 10.33 -10.31
C CYS A 309 -17.92 9.31 -11.07
N LYS A 310 -18.08 9.25 -12.39
CA LYS A 310 -17.27 8.36 -13.23
C LYS A 310 -15.84 8.90 -13.37
N SER A 311 -14.86 8.05 -13.06
CA SER A 311 -13.44 8.36 -13.23
C SER A 311 -12.96 8.08 -14.66
N ASP A 312 -12.00 8.86 -15.14
CA ASP A 312 -11.25 8.58 -16.36
C ASP A 312 -10.01 7.70 -16.12
N HIS A 313 -9.80 7.26 -14.90
CA HIS A 313 -8.68 6.43 -14.44
C HIS A 313 -7.27 6.99 -14.73
N LYS A 314 -7.14 8.29 -15.01
CA LYS A 314 -5.83 8.90 -15.28
C LYS A 314 -4.88 8.83 -14.10
N ASP A 315 -5.41 8.95 -12.89
CA ASP A 315 -4.61 8.82 -11.68
C ASP A 315 -3.97 7.44 -11.57
N LEU A 316 -4.71 6.38 -11.93
CA LEU A 316 -4.22 5.02 -11.95
C LEU A 316 -3.11 4.84 -13.00
N MET A 317 -3.27 5.47 -14.17
CA MET A 317 -2.26 5.44 -15.24
C MET A 317 -0.97 6.20 -14.88
N ARG A 318 -1.06 7.19 -14.00
CA ARG A 318 0.07 8.00 -13.52
C ARG A 318 0.74 7.46 -12.27
N THR A 319 0.26 6.34 -11.74
CA THR A 319 0.88 5.74 -10.56
C THR A 319 2.26 5.17 -10.88
N HIS A 320 3.10 5.14 -9.87
CA HIS A 320 4.46 4.65 -9.92
C HIS A 320 4.66 3.47 -8.97
N VAL A 321 5.71 2.70 -9.17
CA VAL A 321 6.07 1.62 -8.25
C VAL A 321 6.48 2.22 -6.93
N TRP A 322 5.81 1.82 -5.85
CA TRP A 322 6.14 2.31 -4.52
C TRP A 322 7.58 1.97 -4.15
N GLY A 323 8.25 2.90 -3.53
CA GLY A 323 9.65 2.75 -3.18
C GLY A 323 10.63 2.97 -4.35
N CYS A 324 10.17 3.26 -5.57
CA CYS A 324 11.09 3.43 -6.70
C CYS A 324 11.98 4.67 -6.52
N PRO A 325 13.20 4.64 -7.09
CA PRO A 325 14.05 5.82 -7.15
C PRO A 325 13.37 6.92 -7.95
N CYS A 326 13.48 8.14 -7.46
CA CYS A 326 12.98 9.30 -8.16
C CYS A 326 13.98 10.46 -8.12
N TYR A 327 13.92 11.29 -9.13
CA TYR A 327 14.83 12.41 -9.32
C TYR A 327 14.04 13.71 -9.23
N VAL A 328 14.22 14.40 -8.11
CA VAL A 328 13.57 15.69 -7.83
C VAL A 328 14.41 16.83 -8.38
N LEU A 329 13.79 17.72 -9.14
CA LEU A 329 14.48 18.89 -9.70
C LEU A 329 15.01 19.76 -8.55
N ASP A 330 16.25 20.29 -8.72
CA ASP A 330 16.87 21.17 -7.71
C ASP A 330 15.97 22.39 -7.45
N PRO A 331 15.70 22.75 -6.19
CA PRO A 331 14.83 23.89 -5.83
C PRO A 331 15.26 25.22 -6.42
N LYS A 332 16.56 25.45 -6.63
CA LYS A 332 17.04 26.65 -7.31
C LYS A 332 16.50 26.74 -8.74
N LEU A 333 16.43 25.59 -9.43
CA LEU A 333 15.89 25.52 -10.78
C LEU A 333 14.35 25.65 -10.79
N GLN A 334 13.69 25.12 -9.77
CA GLN A 334 12.24 25.32 -9.60
C GLN A 334 11.89 26.81 -9.44
N ASN A 335 12.75 27.57 -8.76
CA ASN A 335 12.63 29.01 -8.55
C ASN A 335 13.26 29.84 -9.69
N ASN A 336 13.46 29.29 -10.87
CA ASN A 336 14.08 29.95 -12.04
C ASN A 336 15.50 30.50 -11.79
N LYS A 337 16.20 30.05 -10.72
CA LYS A 337 17.58 30.41 -10.47
C LYS A 337 18.51 29.55 -11.33
N LYS A 338 19.66 30.10 -11.70
CA LYS A 338 20.67 29.37 -12.47
C LYS A 338 21.59 28.58 -11.56
N LEU A 339 21.89 27.32 -11.93
CA LEU A 339 22.97 26.53 -11.35
C LEU A 339 24.23 26.66 -12.21
N PRO A 340 25.42 26.49 -11.63
CA PRO A 340 26.65 26.32 -12.40
C PRO A 340 26.48 25.21 -13.43
N LYS A 341 27.11 25.38 -14.60
CA LYS A 341 26.87 24.57 -15.80
C LYS A 341 27.01 23.06 -15.60
N TRP A 342 27.89 22.66 -14.70
CA TRP A 342 28.28 21.26 -14.45
C TRP A 342 27.74 20.70 -13.13
N ASN A 343 26.92 21.44 -12.39
CA ASN A 343 26.29 20.96 -11.18
C ASN A 343 25.12 20.02 -11.48
N ARG A 344 24.91 19.07 -10.57
CA ARG A 344 23.74 18.19 -10.61
C ARG A 344 22.46 19.03 -10.62
N ARG A 345 21.51 18.67 -11.46
CA ARG A 345 20.23 19.38 -11.61
C ARG A 345 19.09 18.71 -10.86
N ALA A 346 19.29 17.51 -10.38
CA ALA A 346 18.30 16.74 -9.65
C ALA A 346 18.94 16.03 -8.45
N ARG A 347 18.12 15.71 -7.49
CA ARG A 347 18.48 14.93 -6.31
C ARG A 347 17.76 13.60 -6.35
N LEU A 348 18.47 12.55 -5.93
CA LEU A 348 17.89 11.22 -5.79
C LEU A 348 17.05 11.16 -4.52
N GLY A 349 15.85 10.64 -4.65
CA GLY A 349 14.92 10.36 -3.57
C GLY A 349 14.21 9.03 -3.79
N GLN A 350 13.32 8.69 -2.88
CA GLN A 350 12.48 7.51 -2.94
C GLN A 350 11.02 7.92 -2.94
N PHE A 351 10.25 7.41 -3.90
CA PHE A 351 8.81 7.61 -3.96
C PHE A 351 8.10 6.80 -2.87
N VAL A 352 7.30 7.44 -2.03
CA VAL A 352 6.60 6.78 -0.92
C VAL A 352 5.07 6.96 -0.97
N GLY A 353 4.54 7.41 -2.08
CA GLY A 353 3.09 7.58 -2.29
C GLY A 353 2.71 8.97 -2.75
N PHE A 354 1.43 9.30 -2.68
CA PHE A 354 0.89 10.61 -3.06
C PHE A 354 0.42 11.38 -1.83
N SER A 355 0.55 12.71 -1.88
CA SER A 355 0.08 13.56 -0.81
C SER A 355 -1.46 13.62 -0.79
N ARG A 356 -2.05 13.46 0.40
CA ARG A 356 -3.51 13.63 0.60
C ARG A 356 -3.93 15.10 0.59
N GLN A 357 -3.00 16.02 0.88
CA GLN A 357 -3.26 17.46 1.02
C GLN A 357 -3.09 18.25 -0.28
N HIS A 358 -2.56 17.60 -1.33
CA HIS A 358 -2.27 18.24 -2.60
C HIS A 358 -3.04 17.54 -3.73
N SER A 359 -2.90 18.04 -4.95
CA SER A 359 -3.49 17.37 -6.11
C SER A 359 -3.02 15.92 -6.25
N SER A 360 -3.80 15.07 -6.88
CA SER A 360 -3.56 13.62 -7.00
C SER A 360 -2.21 13.22 -7.62
N THR A 361 -1.50 14.15 -8.23
CA THR A 361 -0.21 13.91 -8.89
C THR A 361 1.01 14.38 -8.10
N VAL A 362 0.81 14.97 -6.94
CA VAL A 362 1.93 15.42 -6.09
C VAL A 362 2.48 14.25 -5.29
N ALA A 363 3.70 13.85 -5.66
CA ALA A 363 4.38 12.71 -5.03
C ALA A 363 4.97 13.09 -3.66
N LEU A 364 4.84 12.20 -2.69
CA LEU A 364 5.63 12.22 -1.48
C LEU A 364 6.98 11.57 -1.79
N VAL A 365 8.04 12.31 -1.57
CA VAL A 365 9.42 11.86 -1.82
C VAL A 365 10.22 11.89 -0.55
N ARG A 366 10.83 10.75 -0.20
CA ARG A 366 11.81 10.65 0.86
C ARG A 366 13.19 11.07 0.34
N ASN A 367 13.81 12.00 1.00
CA ASN A 367 15.21 12.32 0.80
C ASN A 367 16.09 11.23 1.43
N LEU A 368 16.94 10.59 0.66
CA LEU A 368 17.77 9.48 1.14
C LEU A 368 18.88 9.93 2.09
N HIS A 369 19.27 11.20 2.02
CA HIS A 369 20.33 11.72 2.85
C HIS A 369 19.84 12.21 4.21
N THR A 370 18.70 12.92 4.23
CA THR A 370 18.14 13.49 5.47
C THR A 370 17.03 12.65 6.07
N GLY A 371 16.46 11.69 5.32
CA GLY A 371 15.31 10.91 5.72
C GLY A 371 13.97 11.65 5.62
N TYR A 372 13.94 12.96 5.37
CA TYR A 372 12.69 13.73 5.28
C TYR A 372 11.82 13.30 4.12
N ILE A 373 10.51 13.36 4.36
CA ILE A 373 9.49 13.11 3.35
C ILE A 373 8.76 14.42 3.07
N SER A 374 8.72 14.80 1.80
CA SER A 374 8.09 16.06 1.38
C SER A 374 7.31 15.90 0.08
N PRO A 375 6.24 16.69 -0.12
CA PRO A 375 5.51 16.71 -1.38
C PRO A 375 6.37 17.36 -2.47
N GLN A 376 6.51 16.69 -3.62
CA GLN A 376 7.32 17.15 -4.74
C GLN A 376 6.55 17.01 -6.05
N TYR A 377 6.59 18.04 -6.88
CA TYR A 377 5.88 18.08 -8.15
C TYR A 377 6.80 17.77 -9.35
N HIS A 378 7.99 18.37 -9.40
CA HIS A 378 8.95 18.18 -10.49
C HIS A 378 9.81 16.94 -10.27
N VAL A 379 9.23 15.77 -10.54
CA VAL A 379 9.84 14.47 -10.26
C VAL A 379 9.87 13.58 -11.49
N VAL A 380 10.98 12.90 -11.71
CA VAL A 380 11.13 11.82 -12.70
C VAL A 380 11.31 10.50 -11.96
N PHE A 381 10.53 9.49 -12.31
CA PHE A 381 10.46 8.21 -11.61
C PHE A 381 11.20 7.11 -12.36
N GLY A 382 11.89 6.26 -11.60
CA GLY A 382 12.57 5.07 -12.11
C GLY A 382 11.86 3.78 -11.72
N ASP A 383 10.65 3.54 -12.25
CA ASP A 383 9.79 2.41 -11.89
C ASP A 383 10.46 1.02 -11.98
N ARG A 384 11.55 0.90 -12.70
CA ARG A 384 12.30 -0.35 -12.90
C ARG A 384 13.54 -0.47 -12.04
N PHE A 385 13.84 0.53 -11.22
CA PHE A 385 15.03 0.59 -10.36
C PHE A 385 16.38 0.49 -11.09
N GLU A 386 16.40 0.68 -12.39
CA GLU A 386 17.60 0.50 -13.25
C GLU A 386 18.80 1.34 -12.78
N THR A 387 18.56 2.50 -12.23
CA THR A 387 19.62 3.45 -11.80
C THR A 387 20.21 3.17 -10.43
N VAL A 388 19.56 2.34 -9.61
CA VAL A 388 20.01 1.98 -8.25
C VAL A 388 20.34 0.49 -8.13
N PHE A 389 20.11 -0.25 -9.18
CA PHE A 389 20.20 -1.69 -9.24
C PHE A 389 21.63 -2.23 -9.44
N SER A 390 22.56 -1.42 -9.87
CA SER A 390 23.88 -1.84 -10.38
C SER A 390 24.82 -2.42 -9.33
N ARG A 391 24.52 -2.27 -8.03
CA ARG A 391 25.32 -2.83 -6.94
C ARG A 391 24.58 -4.02 -6.34
N GLY A 392 25.02 -5.21 -6.68
CA GLY A 392 24.40 -6.45 -6.18
C GLY A 392 24.48 -6.55 -4.67
N LYS A 393 23.33 -6.71 -3.99
CA LYS A 393 23.33 -7.22 -2.62
C LYS A 393 23.84 -8.67 -2.65
N SER A 394 24.69 -9.06 -1.70
CA SER A 394 25.03 -10.47 -1.50
C SER A 394 23.75 -11.25 -1.13
N GLU A 395 23.73 -12.56 -1.36
CA GLU A 395 22.59 -13.42 -0.96
C GLU A 395 22.30 -13.29 0.54
N GLU A 396 23.35 -13.13 1.35
CA GLU A 396 23.25 -12.93 2.79
C GLU A 396 22.61 -11.57 3.15
N GLN A 397 23.02 -10.49 2.49
CA GLN A 397 22.40 -9.17 2.66
C GLN A 397 20.94 -9.16 2.21
N MET A 398 20.61 -9.92 1.17
CA MET A 398 19.24 -10.03 0.69
C MET A 398 18.37 -10.83 1.66
N ASN A 399 18.91 -11.92 2.22
CA ASN A 399 18.22 -12.69 3.25
C ASN A 399 18.00 -11.85 4.51
N LYS A 400 19.02 -11.09 4.95
CA LYS A 400 18.90 -10.16 6.08
C LYS A 400 17.84 -9.09 5.82
N THR A 401 17.82 -8.48 4.64
CA THR A 401 16.80 -7.49 4.25
C THR A 401 15.39 -8.09 4.25
N CYS A 402 15.24 -9.29 3.73
CA CYS A 402 13.95 -9.99 3.76
C CYS A 402 13.52 -10.32 5.20
N GLN A 403 14.45 -10.75 6.04
CA GLN A 403 14.17 -11.03 7.45
C GLN A 403 13.70 -9.78 8.21
N ILE A 404 14.34 -8.63 8.00
CA ILE A 404 13.93 -7.37 8.63
C ILE A 404 12.47 -7.02 8.28
N VAL A 405 12.05 -7.26 7.05
CA VAL A 405 10.67 -6.98 6.61
C VAL A 405 9.67 -8.03 7.10
N PHE A 406 10.13 -9.26 7.40
CA PHE A 406 9.25 -10.38 7.76
C PHE A 406 9.21 -10.74 9.24
N ASP A 407 10.18 -10.28 10.04
CA ASP A 407 10.27 -10.64 11.47
C ASP A 407 9.29 -9.81 12.32
N ASP A 408 7.99 -9.99 12.06
CA ASP A 408 6.95 -9.50 12.97
C ASP A 408 6.94 -10.24 14.34
N GLU A 409 7.66 -11.36 14.46
CA GLU A 409 7.64 -12.19 15.66
C GLU A 409 8.98 -12.30 16.40
N ARG A 410 10.08 -11.79 15.85
CA ARG A 410 11.38 -11.82 16.52
C ARG A 410 11.82 -10.40 16.85
N GLU A 411 12.14 -10.22 18.12
CA GLU A 411 12.84 -9.03 18.61
C GLU A 411 14.11 -8.84 17.81
N ASN A 412 14.05 -7.99 16.79
CA ASN A 412 15.24 -7.52 16.12
C ASN A 412 15.90 -6.53 17.06
N TYR A 413 16.80 -7.03 17.88
CA TYR A 413 17.82 -6.18 18.47
C TYR A 413 18.67 -5.68 17.29
N VAL A 414 18.41 -4.47 16.83
CA VAL A 414 19.45 -3.66 16.25
C VAL A 414 20.44 -3.49 17.39
N GLU A 415 21.65 -4.03 17.27
CA GLU A 415 22.74 -3.66 18.18
C GLU A 415 22.94 -2.16 18.01
N GLU A 416 22.29 -1.38 18.83
CA GLU A 416 22.53 0.04 18.98
C GLU A 416 23.95 0.15 19.57
N GLU A 417 24.90 0.66 18.79
CA GLU A 417 26.21 1.02 19.31
C GLU A 417 26.04 2.18 20.28
N TYR A 418 26.02 1.87 21.54
CA TYR A 418 26.11 2.86 22.62
C TYR A 418 27.58 3.16 22.91
N GLY A 419 27.93 4.43 23.01
CA GLY A 419 29.21 4.86 23.55
C GLY A 419 29.41 4.38 24.98
N SER A 420 30.65 4.42 25.45
CA SER A 420 31.03 4.03 26.82
C SER A 420 30.32 4.84 27.92
N ASP A 421 29.57 5.87 27.56
CA ASP A 421 28.74 6.73 28.39
C ASP A 421 27.22 6.42 28.29
N GLY A 422 26.84 5.37 27.56
CA GLY A 422 25.46 4.95 27.37
C GLY A 422 24.64 5.86 26.45
N VAL A 423 25.28 6.73 25.67
CA VAL A 423 24.64 7.61 24.70
C VAL A 423 24.76 7.01 23.30
N LEU A 424 23.67 7.03 22.55
CA LEU A 424 23.61 6.55 21.16
C LEU A 424 24.61 7.35 20.28
N ILE A 425 25.58 6.66 19.70
CA ILE A 425 26.55 7.29 18.80
C ILE A 425 25.90 7.45 17.41
N TYR A 426 25.02 8.41 17.27
CA TYR A 426 24.50 8.80 15.97
C TYR A 426 24.56 10.31 15.80
N GLU A 427 25.52 10.77 15.03
CA GLU A 427 25.48 12.15 14.55
C GLU A 427 24.53 12.23 13.36
N PRO A 428 23.45 13.06 13.44
CA PRO A 428 22.58 13.26 12.29
C PRO A 428 23.39 13.96 11.19
N PRO A 429 23.19 13.58 9.92
CA PRO A 429 23.67 14.39 8.83
C PRO A 429 23.10 15.82 8.97
N PRO A 430 23.89 16.84 8.61
CA PRO A 430 23.45 18.22 8.70
C PRO A 430 22.16 18.39 7.89
N LEU A 431 21.22 19.13 8.47
CA LEU A 431 19.95 19.45 7.84
C LEU A 431 20.20 20.09 6.47
N ASP A 432 19.76 19.43 5.41
CA ASP A 432 19.78 20.02 4.08
C ASP A 432 18.59 20.98 3.97
N GLU A 433 18.79 22.24 4.36
CA GLU A 433 17.78 23.31 4.36
C GLU A 433 17.04 23.46 3.02
N VAL A 434 17.64 22.94 1.96
CA VAL A 434 17.07 22.99 0.61
C VAL A 434 15.87 22.07 0.41
N TRP A 435 15.66 21.10 1.32
CA TRP A 435 14.49 20.22 1.32
C TRP A 435 13.37 20.72 2.23
N LEU A 436 13.68 21.68 3.08
CA LEU A 436 12.66 22.42 3.80
C LEU A 436 11.99 23.33 2.76
N SER A 437 10.86 22.91 2.24
CA SER A 437 9.99 23.84 1.52
C SER A 437 9.65 24.95 2.49
N GLU A 438 9.99 26.19 2.19
CA GLU A 438 9.41 27.33 2.85
C GLU A 438 7.90 27.07 2.91
N SER A 439 7.37 26.99 4.12
CA SER A 439 5.93 26.96 4.36
C SER A 439 5.35 28.16 3.61
N VAL A 440 4.59 27.87 2.58
CA VAL A 440 3.78 28.88 1.92
C VAL A 440 2.79 29.36 2.97
N PRO A 441 2.68 30.68 3.20
CA PRO A 441 1.78 31.26 4.18
C PRO A 441 0.31 30.95 3.88
#